data_33148f166f2b6ffb0162001fc345d98d
#
_entry.id   33148f166f2b6ffb0162001fc345d98d
#
_cell.length_a   1.000
_cell.length_b   1.000
_cell.length_c   1.000
_cell.angle_alpha   90.00
_cell.angle_beta   90.00
_cell.angle_gamma   90.00
#
_symmetry.space_group_name_H-M   'P 1'
#
loop_
_entity.id
_entity.type
_entity.pdbx_description
1 polymer ?
#
loop_
_entity_poly.entity_id
_entity_poly.type
_entity_poly.pdbx_seq_one_letter_code
_entity_poly.pdbx_strand_id
1 'polypeptide(L)'
;MAQYLECSIINVCFYACIYFQYQTFTNAPEAKEYIKEQGAPIVVKADGLAAGKGVIVAMTLEEAYEAIDSMLVNNSFGSAGSRVIIEEFLEGEEASFFALVDGENALPLESAQDHKRVGDGDTGPNTGGMGAYSPAPILTRELQSVVMESIIFPTVKGMAEEGCKFVGVLYAGLMIEKKSGLPKLIEYNVRFGDPECQVRNP
;
A
#
# COMPACT_ATOMS: atom_id res chain seq x y z
N MET A 1 -9.66 -17.85 -2.09
CA MET A 1 -8.18 -17.93 -2.04
C MET A 1 -7.55 -16.54 -1.94
N ALA A 2 -7.91 -15.54 -2.75
CA ALA A 2 -7.38 -14.17 -2.66
C ALA A 2 -7.62 -13.51 -1.28
N GLN A 3 -8.80 -13.66 -0.71
CA GLN A 3 -9.19 -13.07 0.59
C GLN A 3 -8.39 -13.60 1.78
N TYR A 4 -7.91 -14.85 1.72
CA TYR A 4 -7.02 -15.43 2.75
C TYR A 4 -5.58 -14.93 2.61
N LEU A 5 -5.13 -14.66 1.38
CA LEU A 5 -3.80 -14.13 1.11
C LEU A 5 -3.65 -12.67 1.59
N GLU A 6 -4.67 -11.82 1.40
CA GLU A 6 -4.64 -10.44 1.89
C GLU A 6 -4.62 -10.37 3.44
N CYS A 7 -5.40 -11.19 4.12
CA CYS A 7 -5.40 -11.23 5.59
C CYS A 7 -4.06 -11.73 6.16
N SER A 8 -3.43 -12.71 5.50
CA SER A 8 -2.11 -13.23 5.91
C SER A 8 -0.98 -12.25 5.61
N ILE A 9 -1.05 -11.53 4.48
CA ILE A 9 -0.05 -10.51 4.13
C ILE A 9 -0.07 -9.35 5.12
N ILE A 10 -1.25 -8.89 5.55
CA ILE A 10 -1.36 -7.84 6.58
C ILE A 10 -0.72 -8.30 7.90
N ASN A 11 -0.94 -9.55 8.33
CA ASN A 11 -0.31 -10.09 9.54
C ASN A 11 1.21 -10.27 9.39
N VAL A 12 1.69 -10.65 8.21
CA VAL A 12 3.13 -10.82 7.91
C VAL A 12 3.83 -9.47 7.78
N CYS A 13 3.10 -8.44 7.43
CA CYS A 13 3.60 -7.07 7.46
C CYS A 13 4.19 -6.68 8.83
N PHE A 14 3.88 -7.32 9.93
CA PHE A 14 4.51 -7.09 11.24
C PHE A 14 6.02 -7.44 11.31
N TYR A 15 6.56 -8.23 10.41
CA TYR A 15 7.95 -8.71 10.46
C TYR A 15 8.95 -7.84 9.71
N ALA A 16 8.52 -6.96 8.83
CA ALA A 16 9.42 -6.08 8.10
C ALA A 16 9.57 -4.72 8.79
N CYS A 17 10.78 -4.29 9.07
CA CYS A 17 11.09 -3.13 9.92
C CYS A 17 10.88 -1.74 9.29
N ILE A 18 10.25 -1.62 8.12
CA ILE A 18 10.04 -0.32 7.45
C ILE A 18 8.54 -0.11 7.20
N TYR A 19 7.78 0.10 8.30
CA TYR A 19 6.35 0.40 8.23
C TYR A 19 6.06 1.84 8.60
N PHE A 20 4.97 2.32 8.02
CA PHE A 20 4.23 3.46 8.52
C PHE A 20 3.47 3.09 9.80
N GLN A 21 3.19 4.08 10.65
CA GLN A 21 2.34 3.87 11.82
C GLN A 21 0.90 3.68 11.37
N TYR A 22 0.24 2.65 11.88
CA TYR A 22 -1.18 2.41 11.60
C TYR A 22 -1.90 1.82 12.81
N GLN A 23 -3.22 1.98 12.82
CA GLN A 23 -4.10 1.32 13.78
C GLN A 23 -5.43 0.97 13.13
N THR A 24 -6.04 -0.14 13.58
CA THR A 24 -7.29 -0.65 13.03
C THR A 24 -8.46 -0.38 13.99
N PHE A 25 -9.62 -0.04 13.44
CA PHE A 25 -10.82 0.27 14.21
C PHE A 25 -12.06 -0.34 13.58
N THR A 26 -12.98 -0.78 14.45
CA THR A 26 -14.35 -1.19 14.09
C THR A 26 -15.41 -0.26 14.70
N ASN A 27 -14.97 0.74 15.46
CA ASN A 27 -15.81 1.67 16.21
C ASN A 27 -15.48 3.10 15.78
N ALA A 28 -16.47 3.83 15.25
CA ALA A 28 -16.25 5.18 14.72
C ALA A 28 -15.83 6.22 15.78
N PRO A 29 -16.42 6.27 16.98
CA PRO A 29 -15.95 7.12 18.07
C PRO A 29 -14.47 6.93 18.43
N GLU A 30 -14.00 5.67 18.56
CA GLU A 30 -12.61 5.37 18.89
C GLU A 30 -11.67 5.78 17.75
N ALA A 31 -12.06 5.51 16.50
CA ALA A 31 -11.31 5.92 15.31
C ALA A 31 -11.15 7.45 15.24
N LYS A 32 -12.22 8.20 15.52
CA LYS A 32 -12.18 9.67 15.52
C LYS A 32 -11.33 10.25 16.64
N GLU A 33 -11.35 9.64 17.83
CA GLU A 33 -10.47 10.09 18.93
C GLU A 33 -9.00 9.85 18.58
N TYR A 34 -8.66 8.69 17.99
CA TYR A 34 -7.31 8.43 17.51
C TYR A 34 -6.86 9.44 16.45
N ILE A 35 -7.72 9.75 15.45
CA ILE A 35 -7.44 10.78 14.44
C ILE A 35 -7.18 12.15 15.08
N LYS A 36 -7.97 12.51 16.10
CA LYS A 36 -7.80 13.78 16.82
C LYS A 36 -6.45 13.86 17.54
N GLU A 37 -5.96 12.72 18.09
CA GLU A 37 -4.66 12.64 18.75
C GLU A 37 -3.49 12.70 17.73
N GLN A 38 -3.63 12.02 16.59
CA GLN A 38 -2.58 11.97 15.56
C GLN A 38 -2.54 13.26 14.72
N GLY A 39 -3.67 13.91 14.51
CA GLY A 39 -3.79 15.08 13.65
C GLY A 39 -4.00 14.72 12.17
N ALA A 40 -3.95 15.75 11.32
CA ALA A 40 -3.98 15.62 9.86
C ALA A 40 -2.70 16.24 9.26
N PRO A 41 -2.26 15.84 8.06
CA PRO A 41 -2.88 14.85 7.17
C PRO A 41 -2.75 13.40 7.65
N ILE A 42 -3.75 12.56 7.27
CA ILE A 42 -3.81 11.16 7.68
C ILE A 42 -4.49 10.32 6.58
N VAL A 43 -4.24 9.02 6.53
CA VAL A 43 -4.85 8.13 5.54
C VAL A 43 -5.86 7.20 6.23
N VAL A 44 -7.06 7.09 5.67
CA VAL A 44 -8.11 6.18 6.13
C VAL A 44 -8.41 5.17 5.04
N LYS A 45 -8.28 3.88 5.35
CA LYS A 45 -8.53 2.78 4.42
C LYS A 45 -9.63 1.85 4.93
N ALA A 46 -10.51 1.40 4.04
CA ALA A 46 -11.37 0.25 4.31
C ALA A 46 -10.53 -1.03 4.29
N ASP A 47 -10.69 -1.90 5.29
CA ASP A 47 -9.88 -3.12 5.46
C ASP A 47 -10.36 -4.29 4.59
N GLY A 48 -11.12 -4.05 3.55
CA GLY A 48 -11.59 -5.07 2.62
C GLY A 48 -11.43 -4.66 1.18
N LEU A 49 -11.77 -5.59 0.28
CA LEU A 49 -11.71 -5.35 -1.16
C LEU A 49 -12.67 -4.22 -1.58
N ALA A 50 -12.14 -3.04 -1.82
CA ALA A 50 -12.88 -1.85 -2.24
C ALA A 50 -12.48 -1.35 -3.65
N ALA A 51 -11.80 -2.19 -4.45
CA ALA A 51 -11.39 -1.90 -5.83
C ALA A 51 -10.66 -0.54 -5.99
N GLY A 52 -9.75 -0.23 -5.06
CA GLY A 52 -8.98 1.03 -5.06
C GLY A 52 -9.75 2.27 -4.61
N LYS A 53 -11.05 2.15 -4.31
CA LYS A 53 -11.90 3.27 -3.87
C LYS A 53 -12.00 3.43 -2.36
N GLY A 54 -11.49 2.46 -1.61
CA GLY A 54 -11.53 2.44 -0.14
C GLY A 54 -10.38 3.16 0.54
N VAL A 55 -9.62 4.01 -0.16
CA VAL A 55 -8.50 4.79 0.38
C VAL A 55 -8.83 6.27 0.29
N ILE A 56 -8.81 6.96 1.42
CA ILE A 56 -9.04 8.40 1.52
C ILE A 56 -7.83 9.03 2.19
N VAL A 57 -7.17 9.92 1.46
CA VAL A 57 -6.12 10.79 2.00
C VAL A 57 -6.80 12.04 2.52
N ALA A 58 -6.92 12.16 3.83
CA ALA A 58 -7.58 13.27 4.51
C ALA A 58 -6.55 14.34 4.88
N MET A 59 -6.67 15.52 4.29
CA MET A 59 -5.79 16.65 4.54
C MET A 59 -6.23 17.45 5.78
N THR A 60 -7.48 17.29 6.21
CA THR A 60 -8.05 17.93 7.40
C THR A 60 -8.71 16.91 8.32
N LEU A 61 -8.94 17.28 9.59
CA LEU A 61 -9.65 16.43 10.54
C LEU A 61 -11.09 16.17 10.09
N GLU A 62 -11.74 17.17 9.51
CA GLU A 62 -13.11 17.08 9.00
C GLU A 62 -13.21 16.02 7.91
N GLU A 63 -12.31 16.04 6.92
CA GLU A 63 -12.25 15.03 5.86
C GLU A 63 -12.01 13.63 6.43
N ALA A 64 -11.15 13.50 7.44
CA ALA A 64 -10.89 12.23 8.11
C ALA A 64 -12.12 11.71 8.85
N TYR A 65 -12.87 12.58 9.54
CA TYR A 65 -14.10 12.19 10.22
C TYR A 65 -15.21 11.79 9.25
N GLU A 66 -15.35 12.50 8.13
CA GLU A 66 -16.29 12.13 7.05
C GLU A 66 -15.92 10.75 6.44
N ALA A 67 -14.63 10.46 6.26
CA ALA A 67 -14.16 9.16 5.79
C ALA A 67 -14.57 8.04 6.77
N ILE A 68 -14.36 8.23 8.08
CA ILE A 68 -14.78 7.28 9.12
C ILE A 68 -16.30 7.07 9.11
N ASP A 69 -17.08 8.15 9.04
CA ASP A 69 -18.55 8.04 8.99
C ASP A 69 -19.02 7.32 7.72
N SER A 70 -18.43 7.62 6.59
CA SER A 70 -18.74 6.94 5.32
C SER A 70 -18.51 5.43 5.40
N MET A 71 -17.38 5.00 5.97
CA MET A 71 -16.97 3.59 6.04
C MET A 71 -17.69 2.84 7.15
N LEU A 72 -17.57 3.29 8.40
CA LEU A 72 -18.04 2.55 9.59
C LEU A 72 -19.50 2.79 9.93
N VAL A 73 -20.05 3.98 9.63
CA VAL A 73 -21.44 4.33 10.01
C VAL A 73 -22.39 4.12 8.85
N ASN A 74 -22.08 4.69 7.68
CA ASN A 74 -22.95 4.65 6.51
C ASN A 74 -22.78 3.36 5.69
N ASN A 75 -21.81 2.53 6.04
CA ASN A 75 -21.51 1.25 5.38
C ASN A 75 -21.37 1.37 3.85
N SER A 76 -20.80 2.47 3.37
CA SER A 76 -20.69 2.78 1.92
C SER A 76 -19.89 1.74 1.14
N PHE A 77 -19.09 0.93 1.82
CA PHE A 77 -18.27 -0.15 1.25
C PHE A 77 -18.75 -1.55 1.63
N GLY A 78 -19.95 -1.68 2.18
CA GLY A 78 -20.50 -2.97 2.63
C GLY A 78 -19.59 -3.65 3.67
N SER A 79 -19.40 -4.96 3.56
CA SER A 79 -18.53 -5.69 4.50
C SER A 79 -17.08 -5.23 4.50
N ALA A 80 -16.58 -4.64 3.41
CA ALA A 80 -15.22 -4.10 3.33
C ALA A 80 -15.02 -2.88 4.24
N GLY A 81 -16.09 -2.11 4.52
CA GLY A 81 -16.07 -0.97 5.42
C GLY A 81 -16.34 -1.29 6.89
N SER A 82 -16.53 -2.57 7.26
CA SER A 82 -16.80 -2.95 8.66
C SER A 82 -15.61 -2.76 9.59
N ARG A 83 -14.42 -2.61 9.05
CA ARG A 83 -13.18 -2.28 9.74
C ARG A 83 -12.40 -1.27 8.90
N VAL A 84 -11.78 -0.30 9.55
CA VAL A 84 -10.92 0.70 8.90
C VAL A 84 -9.51 0.60 9.43
N ILE A 85 -8.55 0.96 8.59
CA ILE A 85 -7.15 1.13 8.93
C ILE A 85 -6.87 2.62 8.82
N ILE A 86 -6.30 3.19 9.88
CA ILE A 86 -5.84 4.59 9.90
C ILE A 86 -4.32 4.57 9.88
N GLU A 87 -3.73 5.25 8.91
CA GLU A 87 -2.29 5.23 8.64
C GLU A 87 -1.71 6.64 8.66
N GLU A 88 -0.44 6.77 9.03
CA GLU A 88 0.29 8.03 8.85
C GLU A 88 0.31 8.45 7.38
N PHE A 89 0.22 9.75 7.14
CA PHE A 89 0.42 10.30 5.80
C PHE A 89 1.90 10.30 5.44
N LEU A 90 2.25 9.69 4.31
CA LEU A 90 3.62 9.67 3.78
C LEU A 90 3.75 10.71 2.67
N GLU A 91 4.73 11.60 2.79
CA GLU A 91 5.10 12.55 1.75
C GLU A 91 6.30 12.02 0.96
N GLY A 92 6.15 11.84 -0.34
CA GLY A 92 7.20 11.31 -1.19
C GLY A 92 6.76 11.05 -2.62
N GLU A 93 7.50 10.20 -3.31
CA GLU A 93 7.16 9.72 -4.65
C GLU A 93 6.82 8.23 -4.61
N GLU A 94 5.71 7.87 -5.25
CA GLU A 94 5.31 6.47 -5.37
C GLU A 94 6.20 5.73 -6.38
N ALA A 95 6.46 4.47 -6.10
CA ALA A 95 7.16 3.55 -7.00
C ALA A 95 6.57 2.14 -6.90
N SER A 96 6.56 1.43 -8.02
CA SER A 96 6.08 0.05 -8.14
C SER A 96 7.29 -0.89 -8.21
N PHE A 97 7.42 -1.76 -7.22
CA PHE A 97 8.46 -2.78 -7.17
C PHE A 97 7.85 -4.17 -7.28
N PHE A 98 8.47 -5.04 -8.08
CA PHE A 98 7.95 -6.37 -8.36
C PHE A 98 8.99 -7.43 -8.07
N ALA A 99 8.55 -8.56 -7.52
CA ALA A 99 9.38 -9.74 -7.35
C ALA A 99 8.64 -11.01 -7.82
N LEU A 100 9.35 -11.91 -8.47
CA LEU A 100 8.90 -13.28 -8.69
C LEU A 100 9.28 -14.10 -7.47
N VAL A 101 8.30 -14.78 -6.87
CA VAL A 101 8.46 -15.55 -5.63
C VAL A 101 8.09 -17.00 -5.89
N ASP A 102 8.93 -17.93 -5.41
CA ASP A 102 8.73 -19.37 -5.50
C ASP A 102 8.32 -20.04 -4.18
N GLY A 103 8.06 -19.23 -3.15
CA GLY A 103 7.71 -19.66 -1.80
C GLY A 103 8.88 -19.61 -0.80
N GLU A 104 10.12 -19.47 -1.27
CA GLU A 104 11.33 -19.38 -0.44
C GLU A 104 12.28 -18.29 -0.95
N ASN A 105 12.39 -18.16 -2.27
CA ASN A 105 13.24 -17.19 -2.92
C ASN A 105 12.41 -16.10 -3.58
N ALA A 106 13.02 -14.94 -3.79
CA ALA A 106 12.44 -13.84 -4.52
C ALA A 106 13.45 -13.26 -5.51
N LEU A 107 13.02 -13.11 -6.77
CA LEU A 107 13.79 -12.50 -7.83
C LEU A 107 13.21 -11.13 -8.16
N PRO A 108 13.95 -10.02 -7.99
CA PRO A 108 13.45 -8.70 -8.34
C PRO A 108 13.29 -8.58 -9.87
N LEU A 109 12.24 -7.92 -10.26
CA LEU A 109 12.03 -7.48 -11.64
C LEU A 109 12.30 -5.97 -11.72
N GLU A 110 12.34 -5.45 -12.97
CA GLU A 110 12.54 -4.01 -13.17
C GLU A 110 11.41 -3.21 -12.50
N SER A 111 11.77 -2.10 -11.85
CA SER A 111 10.82 -1.22 -11.19
C SER A 111 10.04 -0.37 -12.20
N ALA A 112 8.88 0.13 -11.79
CA ALA A 112 8.12 1.08 -12.58
C ALA A 112 7.60 2.23 -11.72
N GLN A 113 7.20 3.31 -12.35
CA GLN A 113 6.50 4.40 -11.70
C GLN A 113 5.22 4.68 -12.47
N ASP A 114 4.08 4.56 -11.78
CA ASP A 114 2.75 4.80 -12.31
C ASP A 114 2.26 6.18 -11.87
N HIS A 115 1.57 6.88 -12.78
CA HIS A 115 0.91 8.15 -12.51
C HIS A 115 -0.59 7.93 -12.41
N LYS A 116 -1.12 7.95 -11.21
CA LYS A 116 -2.52 7.63 -10.91
C LYS A 116 -3.44 8.82 -10.97
N ARG A 117 -2.94 10.04 -10.77
CA ARG A 117 -3.79 11.23 -10.73
C ARG A 117 -4.17 11.72 -12.12
N VAL A 118 -5.42 12.18 -12.24
CA VAL A 118 -6.01 12.53 -13.55
C VAL A 118 -5.46 13.81 -14.15
N GLY A 119 -4.99 14.74 -13.33
CA GLY A 119 -4.56 16.07 -13.76
C GLY A 119 -3.05 16.23 -13.88
N ASP A 120 -2.65 17.20 -14.70
CA ASP A 120 -1.25 17.58 -14.88
C ASP A 120 -0.59 17.95 -13.54
N GLY A 121 0.69 17.60 -13.39
CA GLY A 121 1.44 17.86 -12.17
C GLY A 121 0.99 17.02 -10.97
N ASP A 122 0.49 15.82 -11.22
CA ASP A 122 0.05 14.87 -10.20
C ASP A 122 -1.06 15.44 -9.31
N THR A 123 -2.11 15.99 -9.92
CA THR A 123 -3.25 16.63 -9.26
C THR A 123 -4.57 15.95 -9.55
N GLY A 124 -5.59 16.24 -8.72
CA GLY A 124 -6.94 15.68 -8.88
C GLY A 124 -7.10 14.29 -8.29
N PRO A 125 -8.24 13.62 -8.57
CA PRO A 125 -8.53 12.30 -8.03
C PRO A 125 -7.67 11.20 -8.66
N ASN A 126 -7.48 10.12 -7.91
CA ASN A 126 -6.83 8.91 -8.41
C ASN A 126 -7.68 8.21 -9.46
N THR A 127 -6.99 7.62 -10.43
CA THR A 127 -7.54 6.74 -11.48
C THR A 127 -6.95 5.34 -11.35
N GLY A 128 -7.25 4.47 -12.31
CA GLY A 128 -6.61 3.15 -12.42
C GLY A 128 -5.18 3.18 -12.97
N GLY A 129 -4.68 4.36 -13.36
CA GLY A 129 -3.38 4.60 -13.96
C GLY A 129 -3.53 5.42 -15.24
N MET A 130 -2.79 6.54 -15.32
CA MET A 130 -2.78 7.43 -16.50
C MET A 130 -1.60 7.13 -17.42
N GLY A 131 -0.63 6.37 -16.94
CA GLY A 131 0.56 5.97 -17.67
C GLY A 131 1.67 5.60 -16.72
N ALA A 132 2.59 4.79 -17.17
CA ALA A 132 3.75 4.35 -16.39
C ALA A 132 5.01 4.39 -17.23
N TYR A 133 6.16 4.39 -16.56
CA TYR A 133 7.46 4.17 -17.19
C TYR A 133 8.33 3.22 -16.36
N SER A 134 9.27 2.56 -17.01
CA SER A 134 10.23 1.63 -16.41
C SER A 134 11.61 1.83 -17.08
N PRO A 135 12.71 1.78 -16.33
CA PRO A 135 12.77 1.69 -14.87
C PRO A 135 12.33 2.98 -14.16
N ALA A 136 11.96 2.88 -12.88
CA ALA A 136 11.63 4.04 -12.05
C ALA A 136 12.92 4.77 -11.60
N PRO A 137 13.18 6.02 -12.01
CA PRO A 137 14.43 6.70 -11.65
C PRO A 137 14.60 6.94 -10.15
N ILE A 138 13.47 7.10 -9.44
CA ILE A 138 13.47 7.30 -7.99
C ILE A 138 13.93 6.06 -7.22
N LEU A 139 13.79 4.87 -7.80
CA LEU A 139 14.17 3.62 -7.17
C LEU A 139 15.54 3.15 -7.68
N THR A 140 16.61 3.75 -7.16
CA THR A 140 17.97 3.40 -7.50
C THR A 140 18.29 1.93 -7.17
N ARG A 141 19.41 1.39 -7.70
CA ARG A 141 19.83 0.02 -7.40
C ARG A 141 20.07 -0.22 -5.92
N GLU A 142 20.61 0.77 -5.22
CA GLU A 142 20.81 0.73 -3.78
C GLU A 142 19.47 0.64 -3.04
N LEU A 143 18.49 1.44 -3.42
CA LEU A 143 17.15 1.38 -2.84
C LEU A 143 16.42 0.08 -3.19
N GLN A 144 16.62 -0.47 -4.39
CA GLN A 144 16.10 -1.80 -4.74
C GLN A 144 16.66 -2.89 -3.82
N SER A 145 17.96 -2.82 -3.48
CA SER A 145 18.56 -3.75 -2.51
C SER A 145 17.94 -3.59 -1.12
N VAL A 146 17.71 -2.34 -0.68
CA VAL A 146 17.01 -2.07 0.59
C VAL A 146 15.60 -2.67 0.57
N VAL A 147 14.85 -2.51 -0.52
CA VAL A 147 13.50 -3.10 -0.67
C VAL A 147 13.55 -4.61 -0.56
N MET A 148 14.50 -5.26 -1.25
CA MET A 148 14.64 -6.71 -1.19
C MET A 148 14.95 -7.20 0.23
N GLU A 149 15.92 -6.58 0.91
CA GLU A 149 16.39 -7.01 2.22
C GLU A 149 15.41 -6.70 3.35
N SER A 150 14.73 -5.53 3.28
CA SER A 150 13.93 -5.02 4.40
C SER A 150 12.43 -5.25 4.21
N ILE A 151 11.95 -5.49 2.99
CA ILE A 151 10.52 -5.62 2.66
C ILE A 151 10.23 -7.00 2.08
N ILE A 152 10.85 -7.36 0.94
CA ILE A 152 10.46 -8.57 0.19
C ILE A 152 10.88 -9.85 0.91
N PHE A 153 12.16 -10.02 1.25
CA PHE A 153 12.62 -11.24 1.91
C PHE A 153 11.97 -11.49 3.27
N PRO A 154 11.82 -10.48 4.16
CA PRO A 154 11.09 -10.68 5.42
C PRO A 154 9.64 -11.10 5.20
N THR A 155 8.96 -10.54 4.19
CA THR A 155 7.58 -10.91 3.86
C THR A 155 7.48 -12.36 3.37
N VAL A 156 8.30 -12.76 2.42
CA VAL A 156 8.32 -14.14 1.88
C VAL A 156 8.63 -15.14 2.98
N LYS A 157 9.61 -14.83 3.83
CA LYS A 157 9.99 -15.66 4.98
C LYS A 157 8.86 -15.76 6.00
N GLY A 158 8.26 -14.62 6.41
CA GLY A 158 7.16 -14.61 7.37
C GLY A 158 5.94 -15.38 6.87
N MET A 159 5.58 -15.27 5.60
CA MET A 159 4.51 -16.06 5.00
C MET A 159 4.81 -17.56 5.03
N ALA A 160 6.05 -17.96 4.76
CA ALA A 160 6.47 -19.36 4.83
C ALA A 160 6.41 -19.90 6.27
N GLU A 161 6.83 -19.11 7.26
CA GLU A 161 6.78 -19.46 8.69
C GLU A 161 5.34 -19.61 9.20
N GLU A 162 4.39 -18.83 8.67
CA GLU A 162 2.96 -18.98 8.96
C GLU A 162 2.28 -20.13 8.17
N GLY A 163 3.03 -20.90 7.40
CA GLY A 163 2.50 -22.00 6.60
C GLY A 163 1.78 -21.57 5.32
N CYS A 164 1.88 -20.31 4.93
CA CYS A 164 1.22 -19.72 3.77
C CYS A 164 2.26 -19.34 2.69
N LYS A 165 3.07 -20.30 2.22
CA LYS A 165 4.07 -20.04 1.17
C LYS A 165 3.42 -19.40 -0.05
N PHE A 166 3.93 -18.22 -0.42
CA PHE A 166 3.48 -17.48 -1.59
C PHE A 166 4.28 -17.86 -2.83
N VAL A 167 3.62 -18.17 -3.92
CA VAL A 167 4.22 -18.41 -5.23
C VAL A 167 3.53 -17.54 -6.26
N GLY A 168 4.27 -16.69 -6.94
CA GLY A 168 3.72 -15.78 -7.95
C GLY A 168 4.43 -14.44 -8.02
N VAL A 169 3.71 -13.44 -8.51
CA VAL A 169 4.18 -12.05 -8.58
C VAL A 169 3.76 -11.31 -7.32
N LEU A 170 4.75 -10.86 -6.57
CA LEU A 170 4.54 -9.93 -5.44
C LEU A 170 4.83 -8.52 -5.93
N TYR A 171 3.79 -7.69 -5.96
CA TYR A 171 3.90 -6.28 -6.29
C TYR A 171 3.84 -5.48 -4.99
N ALA A 172 4.92 -4.79 -4.64
CA ALA A 172 5.00 -3.86 -3.54
C ALA A 172 4.82 -2.42 -4.07
N GLY A 173 3.73 -1.78 -3.67
CA GLY A 173 3.55 -0.34 -3.80
C GLY A 173 4.37 0.37 -2.72
N LEU A 174 5.28 1.23 -3.14
CA LEU A 174 6.23 1.90 -2.26
C LEU A 174 6.04 3.40 -2.29
N MET A 175 6.31 4.05 -1.15
CA MET A 175 6.58 5.49 -1.06
C MET A 175 8.06 5.67 -0.78
N ILE A 176 8.77 6.38 -1.65
CA ILE A 176 10.11 6.85 -1.33
C ILE A 176 9.94 8.14 -0.53
N GLU A 177 10.05 7.99 0.80
CA GLU A 177 9.72 9.06 1.72
C GLU A 177 10.69 10.24 1.56
N LYS A 178 10.16 11.44 1.35
CA LYS A 178 10.92 12.66 1.10
C LYS A 178 11.90 13.01 2.23
N LYS A 179 11.51 12.72 3.48
CA LYS A 179 12.29 13.06 4.67
C LYS A 179 13.51 12.17 4.85
N SER A 180 13.34 10.86 4.68
CA SER A 180 14.41 9.87 4.92
C SER A 180 15.12 9.43 3.63
N GLY A 181 14.48 9.58 2.48
CA GLY A 181 14.91 8.99 1.20
C GLY A 181 14.76 7.47 1.14
N LEU A 182 14.11 6.86 2.15
CA LEU A 182 13.98 5.41 2.24
C LEU A 182 12.61 4.94 1.71
N PRO A 183 12.56 3.72 1.14
CA PRO A 183 11.30 3.13 0.71
C PRO A 183 10.47 2.70 1.92
N LYS A 184 9.20 3.09 1.95
CA LYS A 184 8.16 2.59 2.85
C LYS A 184 7.12 1.82 2.05
N LEU A 185 6.69 0.68 2.56
CA LEU A 185 5.66 -0.12 1.92
C LEU A 185 4.28 0.52 2.15
N ILE A 186 3.52 0.75 1.07
CA ILE A 186 2.15 1.25 1.12
C ILE A 186 1.14 0.09 1.07
N GLU A 187 1.37 -0.84 0.14
CA GLU A 187 0.46 -1.97 -0.10
C GLU A 187 1.17 -3.11 -0.82
N TYR A 188 0.59 -4.31 -0.74
CA TYR A 188 0.92 -5.42 -1.61
C TYR A 188 -0.21 -5.74 -2.57
N ASN A 189 0.16 -6.10 -3.80
CA ASN A 189 -0.69 -6.77 -4.76
C ASN A 189 -0.07 -8.12 -5.16
N VAL A 190 -0.91 -9.13 -5.37
CA VAL A 190 -0.48 -10.50 -5.75
C VAL A 190 -0.68 -10.75 -7.25
N ARG A 191 -0.33 -9.78 -8.05
CA ARG A 191 -0.48 -9.72 -9.50
C ARG A 191 0.51 -8.76 -10.12
N PHE A 192 0.61 -8.76 -11.44
CA PHE A 192 1.25 -7.66 -12.16
C PHE A 192 0.41 -6.38 -12.06
N GLY A 193 1.06 -5.24 -12.24
CA GLY A 193 0.39 -3.94 -12.33
C GLY A 193 -0.17 -3.68 -13.73
N ASP A 194 -1.10 -2.77 -13.81
CA ASP A 194 -1.63 -2.19 -15.04
C ASP A 194 -1.74 -0.68 -14.82
N PRO A 195 -0.93 0.15 -15.52
CA PRO A 195 -0.20 -0.09 -16.78
C PRO A 195 1.27 -0.54 -16.66
N GLU A 196 1.81 -0.83 -15.49
CA GLU A 196 3.24 -1.11 -15.30
C GLU A 196 3.73 -2.34 -16.07
N CYS A 197 2.87 -3.35 -16.26
CA CYS A 197 3.23 -4.57 -16.99
C CYS A 197 3.60 -4.27 -18.45
N GLN A 198 2.88 -3.33 -19.08
CA GLN A 198 3.06 -2.98 -20.51
C GLN A 198 4.36 -2.25 -20.78
N VAL A 199 4.91 -1.53 -19.79
CA VAL A 199 6.17 -0.76 -19.96
C VAL A 199 7.42 -1.54 -19.56
N ARG A 200 7.24 -2.73 -18.96
CA ARG A 200 8.34 -3.56 -18.45
C ARG A 200 8.83 -4.62 -19.43
N ASN A 201 8.10 -4.88 -20.50
CA ASN A 201 8.53 -5.77 -21.57
C ASN A 201 9.07 -4.94 -22.74
N PRO A 202 10.40 -4.99 -22.99
CA PRO A 202 10.96 -4.48 -24.24
C PRO A 202 10.54 -5.37 -25.41
#